data_f130d45f053134d286a133e13970d439
#
_entry.id   f130d45f053134d286a133e13970d439
#
_cell.length_a   1.000
_cell.length_b   1.000
_cell.length_c   1.000
_cell.angle_alpha   90.00
_cell.angle_beta   90.00
_cell.angle_gamma   90.00
#
_symmetry.space_group_name_H-M   'P 1'
#
loop_
_entity.id
_entity.type
_entity.pdbx_description
1 polymer ?
#
loop_
_entity_poly.entity_id
_entity_poly.type
_entity_poly.pdbx_seq_one_letter_code
_entity_poly.pdbx_strand_id
1 'polypeptide(L)'
;MILVLLGTQDKPFLRLLKMVSKEIDKGNIKEKVVAQTGYTAFSDKNIESFDFKNKEEIEKLIDKARLIITHAGVGTITECLEKGKKIIVVPRLKKYLEHTNDHQMQITKEFEMKGYVIALYDKSRLSAALDKIKTFKPKKYESNSENFRMKIKDYIDNI
;
A
#
# COMPACT_ATOMS: atom_id res chain seq x y z
N MET A 1 8.13 7.68 10.63
CA MET A 1 7.88 6.23 10.56
C MET A 1 7.19 5.92 9.23
N ILE A 2 7.59 4.84 8.58
CA ILE A 2 6.89 4.24 7.43
C ILE A 2 6.04 3.08 7.94
N LEU A 3 4.80 3.02 7.51
CA LEU A 3 3.90 1.90 7.79
C LEU A 3 3.65 1.10 6.52
N VAL A 4 3.89 -0.21 6.59
CA VAL A 4 3.64 -1.15 5.48
C VAL A 4 2.40 -1.97 5.82
N LEU A 5 1.40 -1.99 4.93
CA LEU A 5 0.14 -2.70 5.13
C LEU A 5 -0.08 -3.71 4.01
N LEU A 6 -0.06 -5.00 4.32
CA LEU A 6 -0.28 -6.06 3.34
C LEU A 6 -1.74 -6.46 3.20
N GLY A 7 -2.61 -5.93 4.05
CA GLY A 7 -4.02 -6.29 4.08
C GLY A 7 -4.30 -7.61 4.78
N THR A 8 -5.53 -8.09 4.65
CA THR A 8 -6.04 -9.27 5.36
C THR A 8 -6.24 -10.50 4.47
N GLN A 9 -5.79 -10.41 3.20
CA GLN A 9 -5.90 -11.54 2.28
C GLN A 9 -4.99 -12.70 2.70
N ASP A 10 -5.47 -13.92 2.52
CA ASP A 10 -4.81 -15.16 2.92
C ASP A 10 -3.54 -15.52 2.11
N LYS A 11 -3.37 -14.90 0.93
CA LYS A 11 -2.20 -15.13 0.08
C LYS A 11 -1.01 -14.30 0.56
N PRO A 12 0.20 -14.90 0.65
CA PRO A 12 1.41 -14.17 1.01
C PRO A 12 1.75 -13.04 0.04
N PHE A 13 2.34 -11.96 0.57
CA PHE A 13 2.85 -10.84 -0.21
C PHE A 13 4.32 -10.53 0.15
N LEU A 14 5.14 -11.56 0.16
CA LEU A 14 6.54 -11.47 0.57
C LEU A 14 7.37 -10.52 -0.29
N ARG A 15 7.02 -10.38 -1.58
CA ARG A 15 7.71 -9.49 -2.52
C ARG A 15 7.77 -8.05 -1.99
N LEU A 16 6.67 -7.51 -1.47
CA LEU A 16 6.64 -6.15 -0.94
C LEU A 16 7.57 -5.99 0.27
N LEU A 17 7.53 -6.92 1.22
CA LEU A 17 8.39 -6.87 2.40
C LEU A 17 9.89 -6.97 2.05
N LYS A 18 10.24 -7.83 1.10
CA LYS A 18 11.62 -7.94 0.59
C LYS A 18 12.08 -6.67 -0.11
N MET A 19 11.20 -5.99 -0.84
CA MET A 19 11.52 -4.71 -1.47
C MET A 19 11.83 -3.65 -0.42
N VAL A 20 11.03 -3.56 0.63
CA VAL A 20 11.24 -2.60 1.73
C VAL A 20 12.54 -2.91 2.49
N SER A 21 12.76 -4.18 2.87
CA SER A 21 13.98 -4.63 3.54
C SER A 21 15.24 -4.26 2.73
N LYS A 22 15.22 -4.51 1.43
CA LYS A 22 16.33 -4.15 0.53
C LYS A 22 16.62 -2.65 0.49
N GLU A 23 15.61 -1.79 0.56
CA GLU A 23 15.80 -0.34 0.58
C GLU A 23 16.31 0.16 1.94
N ILE A 24 16.01 -0.54 3.03
CA ILE A 24 16.64 -0.30 4.34
C ILE A 24 18.13 -0.66 4.29
N ASP A 25 18.45 -1.84 3.77
CA ASP A 25 19.86 -2.31 3.68
C ASP A 25 20.72 -1.39 2.81
N LYS A 26 20.15 -0.79 1.77
CA LYS A 26 20.81 0.21 0.91
C LYS A 26 20.92 1.60 1.55
N GLY A 27 20.29 1.82 2.70
CA GLY A 27 20.26 3.12 3.36
C GLY A 27 19.31 4.15 2.71
N ASN A 28 18.43 3.73 1.81
CA ASN A 28 17.39 4.58 1.21
C ASN A 28 16.23 4.83 2.17
N ILE A 29 15.99 3.91 3.10
CA ILE A 29 15.05 4.06 4.22
C ILE A 29 15.87 4.07 5.50
N LYS A 30 15.84 5.19 6.23
CA LYS A 30 16.60 5.40 7.48
C LYS A 30 15.69 5.54 8.70
N GLU A 31 14.40 5.67 8.49
CA GLU A 31 13.42 5.82 9.56
C GLU A 31 12.85 4.46 9.98
N LYS A 32 12.22 4.44 11.15
CA LYS A 32 11.53 3.25 11.66
C LYS A 32 10.49 2.76 10.65
N VAL A 33 10.50 1.45 10.39
CA VAL A 33 9.49 0.75 9.58
C VAL A 33 8.70 -0.20 10.47
N VAL A 34 7.38 -0.11 10.37
CA VAL A 34 6.42 -1.02 11.00
C VAL A 34 5.59 -1.68 9.91
N ALA A 35 5.42 -2.99 9.98
CA ALA A 35 4.72 -3.77 8.94
C ALA A 35 3.62 -4.66 9.51
N GLN A 36 2.42 -4.56 8.95
CA GLN A 36 1.40 -5.59 9.05
C GLN A 36 1.67 -6.65 8.00
N THR A 37 1.98 -7.87 8.44
CA THR A 37 2.35 -8.98 7.56
C THR A 37 1.17 -9.89 7.20
N GLY A 38 0.10 -9.88 8.00
CA GLY A 38 -1.05 -10.76 7.81
C GLY A 38 -0.62 -12.22 7.79
N TYR A 39 -0.96 -12.93 6.73
CA TYR A 39 -0.60 -14.34 6.52
C TYR A 39 0.80 -14.54 5.89
N THR A 40 1.59 -13.49 5.75
CA THR A 40 2.93 -13.58 5.18
C THR A 40 3.95 -13.90 6.27
N ALA A 41 4.56 -15.07 6.22
CA ALA A 41 5.66 -15.42 7.12
C ALA A 41 6.88 -14.54 6.78
N PHE A 42 7.29 -13.68 7.71
CA PHE A 42 8.38 -12.73 7.53
C PHE A 42 8.99 -12.33 8.86
N SER A 43 10.31 -12.23 8.89
CA SER A 43 11.07 -11.69 10.01
C SER A 43 12.27 -10.91 9.47
N ASP A 44 12.48 -9.70 9.97
CA ASP A 44 13.60 -8.85 9.62
C ASP A 44 13.97 -8.00 10.84
N LYS A 45 15.27 -7.96 11.19
CA LYS A 45 15.78 -7.21 12.36
C LYS A 45 15.53 -5.70 12.28
N ASN A 46 15.35 -5.17 11.08
CA ASN A 46 15.17 -3.74 10.82
C ASN A 46 13.69 -3.33 10.65
N ILE A 47 12.77 -4.30 10.67
CA ILE A 47 11.33 -4.07 10.49
C ILE A 47 10.59 -4.63 11.70
N GLU A 48 9.90 -3.74 12.44
CA GLU A 48 8.96 -4.18 13.47
C GLU A 48 7.70 -4.72 12.78
N SER A 49 7.40 -6.01 12.96
CA SER A 49 6.28 -6.65 12.27
C SER A 49 5.25 -7.23 13.25
N PHE A 50 4.01 -7.27 12.80
CA PHE A 50 2.90 -7.93 13.48
C PHE A 50 1.96 -8.55 12.43
N ASP A 51 1.21 -9.56 12.83
CA ASP A 51 0.25 -10.24 11.93
C ASP A 51 -0.99 -9.38 11.73
N PHE A 52 -1.81 -9.26 12.77
CA PHE A 52 -3.06 -8.51 12.76
C PHE A 52 -3.19 -7.66 14.02
N LYS A 53 -3.86 -6.53 13.87
CA LYS A 53 -4.29 -5.65 14.94
C LYS A 53 -5.75 -5.27 14.74
N ASN A 54 -6.42 -4.84 15.80
CA ASN A 54 -7.77 -4.32 15.69
C ASN A 54 -7.77 -2.97 14.94
N LYS A 55 -8.95 -2.55 14.51
CA LYS A 55 -9.12 -1.34 13.70
C LYS A 55 -8.52 -0.10 14.38
N GLU A 56 -8.79 0.09 15.66
CA GLU A 56 -8.31 1.26 16.42
C GLU A 56 -6.77 1.31 16.49
N GLU A 57 -6.11 0.16 16.66
CA GLU A 57 -4.64 0.09 16.66
C GLU A 57 -4.05 0.42 15.29
N ILE A 58 -4.69 -0.07 14.20
CA ILE A 58 -4.28 0.25 12.83
C ILE A 58 -4.45 1.74 12.55
N GLU A 59 -5.57 2.34 12.94
CA GLU A 59 -5.82 3.78 12.80
C GLU A 59 -4.75 4.62 13.50
N LYS A 60 -4.37 4.25 14.72
CA LYS A 60 -3.28 4.91 15.48
C LYS A 60 -1.91 4.80 14.76
N LEU A 61 -1.63 3.66 14.13
CA LEU A 61 -0.41 3.48 13.33
C LEU A 61 -0.43 4.34 12.07
N ILE A 62 -1.57 4.38 11.38
CA ILE A 62 -1.75 5.25 10.20
C ILE A 62 -1.53 6.71 10.61
N ASP A 63 -2.12 7.17 11.72
CA ASP A 63 -1.98 8.55 12.20
C ASP A 63 -0.51 8.93 12.47
N LYS A 64 0.28 8.00 13.02
CA LYS A 64 1.71 8.20 13.30
C LYS A 64 2.61 8.10 12.06
N ALA A 65 2.14 7.48 11.00
CA ALA A 65 2.93 7.25 9.80
C ALA A 65 3.09 8.54 8.98
N ARG A 66 4.30 8.79 8.51
CA ARG A 66 4.62 9.82 7.51
C ARG A 66 4.30 9.34 6.09
N LEU A 67 4.51 8.08 5.85
CA LEU A 67 4.34 7.41 4.57
C LEU A 67 3.70 6.04 4.78
N ILE A 68 2.76 5.71 3.93
CA ILE A 68 2.13 4.38 3.85
C ILE A 68 2.62 3.69 2.59
N ILE A 69 3.04 2.43 2.71
CA ILE A 69 3.30 1.55 1.57
C ILE A 69 2.32 0.39 1.71
N THR A 70 1.46 0.19 0.72
CA THR A 70 0.36 -0.78 0.87
C THR A 70 0.04 -1.50 -0.42
N HIS A 71 -0.65 -2.62 -0.29
CA HIS A 71 -1.32 -3.29 -1.41
C HIS A 71 -2.47 -2.41 -1.95
N ALA A 72 -3.04 -2.78 -3.10
CA ALA A 72 -4.13 -2.03 -3.70
C ALA A 72 -5.51 -2.42 -3.14
N GLY A 73 -5.64 -2.52 -1.82
CA GLY A 73 -6.93 -2.69 -1.15
C GLY A 73 -7.66 -1.35 -1.04
N VAL A 74 -8.86 -1.26 -1.64
CA VAL A 74 -9.62 0.00 -1.71
C VAL A 74 -9.90 0.57 -0.32
N GLY A 75 -10.31 -0.26 0.64
CA GLY A 75 -10.59 0.18 2.01
C GLY A 75 -9.38 0.80 2.68
N THR A 76 -8.22 0.17 2.58
CA THR A 76 -6.97 0.68 3.17
C THR A 76 -6.53 1.99 2.50
N ILE A 77 -6.59 2.05 1.16
CA ILE A 77 -6.19 3.26 0.43
C ILE A 77 -7.10 4.43 0.80
N THR A 78 -8.42 4.23 0.79
CA THR A 78 -9.39 5.31 1.08
C THR A 78 -9.26 5.81 2.51
N GLU A 79 -9.11 4.92 3.49
CA GLU A 79 -8.86 5.30 4.89
C GLU A 79 -7.60 6.16 5.03
N CYS A 80 -6.50 5.77 4.40
CA CYS A 80 -5.26 6.53 4.44
C CYS A 80 -5.39 7.89 3.73
N LEU A 81 -6.13 7.97 2.62
CA LEU A 81 -6.38 9.21 1.90
C LEU A 81 -7.26 10.19 2.70
N GLU A 82 -8.29 9.68 3.37
CA GLU A 82 -9.14 10.49 4.27
C GLU A 82 -8.34 11.12 5.41
N LYS A 83 -7.28 10.43 5.87
CA LYS A 83 -6.32 10.93 6.86
C LYS A 83 -5.20 11.79 6.26
N GLY A 84 -5.25 12.11 4.96
CA GLY A 84 -4.27 12.95 4.27
C GLY A 84 -2.88 12.37 4.15
N LYS A 85 -2.75 11.03 4.15
CA LYS A 85 -1.46 10.36 4.11
C LYS A 85 -0.90 10.29 2.69
N LYS A 86 0.43 10.35 2.58
CA LYS A 86 1.14 10.00 1.34
C LYS A 86 1.22 8.48 1.21
N ILE A 87 0.90 7.95 0.04
CA ILE A 87 0.75 6.51 -0.18
C ILE A 87 1.51 6.07 -1.42
N ILE A 88 2.32 5.02 -1.26
CA ILE A 88 2.85 4.21 -2.37
C ILE A 88 2.02 2.93 -2.43
N VAL A 89 1.38 2.67 -3.57
CA VAL A 89 0.55 1.48 -3.78
C VAL A 89 1.30 0.47 -4.62
N VAL A 90 1.39 -0.75 -4.12
CA VAL A 90 2.04 -1.90 -4.78
C VAL A 90 0.98 -2.97 -5.01
N PRO A 91 0.48 -3.15 -6.25
CA PRO A 91 -0.56 -4.14 -6.50
C PRO A 91 -0.04 -5.56 -6.30
N ARG A 92 -0.88 -6.41 -5.71
CA ARG A 92 -0.70 -7.87 -5.71
C ARG A 92 -0.91 -8.40 -7.12
N LEU A 93 -0.10 -9.36 -7.53
CA LEU A 93 -0.11 -9.91 -8.91
C LEU A 93 -0.39 -11.41 -8.90
N LYS A 94 -1.26 -11.85 -9.80
CA LYS A 94 -1.60 -13.26 -10.01
C LYS A 94 -0.37 -14.10 -10.35
N LYS A 95 0.52 -13.59 -11.19
CA LYS A 95 1.74 -14.30 -11.61
C LYS A 95 2.69 -14.67 -10.47
N TYR A 96 2.61 -13.95 -9.34
CA TYR A 96 3.36 -14.24 -8.13
C TYR A 96 2.54 -14.97 -7.07
N LEU A 97 1.34 -15.45 -7.42
CA LEU A 97 0.40 -16.11 -6.52
C LEU A 97 -0.01 -15.25 -5.31
N GLU A 98 0.08 -13.94 -5.47
CA GLU A 98 -0.27 -12.96 -4.45
C GLU A 98 -1.76 -12.62 -4.43
N HIS A 99 -2.46 -12.94 -5.54
CA HIS A 99 -3.89 -12.72 -5.75
C HIS A 99 -4.46 -13.77 -6.72
N THR A 100 -5.78 -13.93 -6.75
CA THR A 100 -6.47 -14.82 -7.70
C THR A 100 -6.55 -14.21 -9.11
N ASN A 101 -6.45 -12.90 -9.22
CA ASN A 101 -6.54 -12.11 -10.46
C ASN A 101 -5.62 -10.88 -10.38
N ASP A 102 -5.65 -10.02 -11.42
CA ASP A 102 -4.84 -8.80 -11.50
C ASP A 102 -5.68 -7.51 -11.30
N HIS A 103 -6.81 -7.59 -10.58
CA HIS A 103 -7.67 -6.42 -10.33
C HIS A 103 -6.99 -5.31 -9.55
N GLN A 104 -6.03 -5.67 -8.68
CA GLN A 104 -5.29 -4.66 -7.94
C GLN A 104 -4.47 -3.74 -8.87
N MET A 105 -4.07 -4.22 -10.05
CA MET A 105 -3.46 -3.37 -11.10
C MET A 105 -4.41 -2.26 -11.57
N GLN A 106 -5.67 -2.60 -11.80
CA GLN A 106 -6.69 -1.65 -12.25
C GLN A 106 -7.01 -0.63 -11.15
N ILE A 107 -7.19 -1.09 -9.92
CA ILE A 107 -7.40 -0.23 -8.75
C ILE A 107 -6.24 0.75 -8.60
N THR A 108 -5.00 0.25 -8.66
CA THR A 108 -3.79 1.07 -8.57
C THR A 108 -3.77 2.16 -9.63
N LYS A 109 -4.07 1.81 -10.88
CA LYS A 109 -4.10 2.75 -12.01
C LYS A 109 -5.16 3.84 -11.82
N GLU A 110 -6.35 3.51 -11.36
CA GLU A 110 -7.41 4.49 -11.10
C GLU A 110 -7.01 5.51 -10.02
N PHE A 111 -6.44 5.05 -8.90
CA PHE A 111 -5.98 5.96 -7.86
C PHE A 111 -4.79 6.83 -8.31
N GLU A 112 -3.86 6.27 -9.10
CA GLU A 112 -2.75 7.02 -9.67
C GLU A 112 -3.22 8.09 -10.65
N MET A 113 -4.12 7.76 -11.58
CA MET A 113 -4.68 8.70 -12.56
C MET A 113 -5.43 9.86 -11.90
N LYS A 114 -6.07 9.61 -10.76
CA LYS A 114 -6.72 10.63 -9.94
C LYS A 114 -5.73 11.53 -9.18
N GLY A 115 -4.44 11.20 -9.17
CA GLY A 115 -3.41 11.96 -8.48
C GLY A 115 -3.42 11.77 -6.96
N TYR A 116 -3.95 10.65 -6.48
CA TYR A 116 -4.06 10.36 -5.05
C TYR A 116 -2.85 9.62 -4.48
N VAL A 117 -2.20 8.78 -5.29
CA VAL A 117 -1.13 7.88 -4.85
C VAL A 117 0.02 7.85 -5.86
N ILE A 118 1.16 7.34 -5.43
CA ILE A 118 2.22 6.87 -6.31
C ILE A 118 2.06 5.37 -6.49
N ALA A 119 1.96 4.93 -7.75
CA ALA A 119 1.92 3.51 -8.08
C ALA A 119 3.32 2.93 -8.24
N LEU A 120 3.51 1.71 -7.75
CA LEU A 120 4.71 0.92 -7.96
C LEU A 120 4.34 -0.37 -8.68
N TYR A 121 4.47 -0.37 -10.00
CA TYR A 121 4.22 -1.53 -10.84
C TYR A 121 5.40 -2.50 -10.83
N ASP A 122 5.17 -3.73 -11.31
CA ASP A 122 6.08 -4.85 -11.21
C ASP A 122 7.55 -4.60 -11.58
N LYS A 123 7.78 -3.87 -12.67
CA LYS A 123 9.14 -3.55 -13.13
C LYS A 123 9.74 -2.28 -12.54
N SER A 124 8.99 -1.58 -11.71
CA SER A 124 9.41 -0.33 -11.09
C SER A 124 10.24 -0.59 -9.85
N ARG A 125 11.13 0.35 -9.52
CA ARG A 125 11.98 0.29 -8.33
C ARG A 125 11.35 1.06 -7.18
N LEU A 126 11.30 0.48 -5.99
CA LEU A 126 10.81 1.16 -4.80
C LEU A 126 11.62 2.43 -4.51
N SER A 127 12.95 2.42 -4.76
CA SER A 127 13.79 3.62 -4.62
C SER A 127 13.28 4.80 -5.43
N ALA A 128 12.86 4.58 -6.68
CA ALA A 128 12.30 5.63 -7.53
C ALA A 128 10.98 6.19 -6.97
N ALA A 129 10.10 5.33 -6.44
CA ALA A 129 8.87 5.75 -5.77
C ALA A 129 9.16 6.53 -4.47
N LEU A 130 10.16 6.09 -3.69
CA LEU A 130 10.62 6.80 -2.47
C LEU A 130 11.17 8.19 -2.78
N ASP A 131 11.87 8.36 -3.91
CA ASP A 131 12.32 9.67 -4.34
C ASP A 131 11.16 10.55 -4.81
N LYS A 132 10.28 10.01 -5.63
CA LYS A 132 9.11 10.72 -6.15
C LYS A 132 8.16 11.19 -5.04
N ILE A 133 7.98 10.39 -3.98
CA ILE A 133 7.07 10.71 -2.87
C ILE A 133 7.51 11.95 -2.07
N LYS A 134 8.80 12.30 -2.08
CA LYS A 134 9.33 13.45 -1.35
C LYS A 134 8.67 14.75 -1.81
N THR A 135 8.52 14.92 -3.12
CA THR A 135 7.93 16.10 -3.75
C THR A 135 6.46 15.93 -4.13
N PHE A 136 5.93 14.71 -4.04
CA PHE A 136 4.55 14.40 -4.39
C PHE A 136 3.57 15.09 -3.44
N LYS A 137 2.60 15.77 -4.03
CA LYS A 137 1.47 16.39 -3.33
C LYS A 137 0.20 15.69 -3.78
N PRO A 138 -0.36 14.78 -2.97
CA PRO A 138 -1.59 14.11 -3.33
C PRO A 138 -2.73 15.12 -3.47
N LYS A 139 -3.58 14.92 -4.45
CA LYS A 139 -4.83 15.68 -4.55
C LYS A 139 -5.71 15.35 -3.33
N LYS A 140 -6.51 16.34 -2.91
CA LYS A 140 -7.47 16.13 -1.83
C LYS A 140 -8.44 15.03 -2.22
N TYR A 141 -8.55 14.01 -1.37
CA TYR A 141 -9.49 12.92 -1.58
C TYR A 141 -10.91 13.40 -1.25
N GLU A 142 -11.81 13.24 -2.21
CA GLU A 142 -13.23 13.54 -2.07
C GLU A 142 -13.98 12.22 -1.90
N SER A 143 -14.34 11.90 -0.65
CA SER A 143 -15.03 10.64 -0.30
C SER A 143 -16.42 10.50 -0.92
N ASN A 144 -17.01 11.60 -1.41
CA ASN A 144 -18.39 11.67 -1.93
C ASN A 144 -18.50 11.57 -3.45
N SER A 145 -17.47 11.21 -4.18
CA SER A 145 -17.68 10.89 -5.59
C SER A 145 -18.32 9.50 -5.69
N GLU A 146 -19.64 9.43 -5.58
CA GLU A 146 -20.45 8.22 -5.83
C GLU A 146 -20.02 7.56 -7.15
N ASN A 147 -19.73 8.35 -8.19
CA ASN A 147 -19.20 7.88 -9.46
C ASN A 147 -17.85 7.14 -9.35
N PHE A 148 -16.96 7.53 -8.44
CA PHE A 148 -15.68 6.85 -8.26
C PHE A 148 -15.86 5.53 -7.52
N ARG A 149 -16.68 5.52 -6.46
CA ARG A 149 -17.05 4.30 -5.73
C ARG A 149 -17.79 3.33 -6.63
N MET A 150 -18.72 3.80 -7.45
CA MET A 150 -19.46 2.99 -8.40
C MET A 150 -18.55 2.39 -9.47
N LYS A 151 -17.64 3.16 -10.05
CA LYS A 151 -16.66 2.65 -11.02
C LYS A 151 -15.78 1.55 -10.43
N ILE A 152 -15.25 1.74 -9.23
CA ILE A 152 -14.44 0.71 -8.54
C ILE A 152 -15.30 -0.51 -8.22
N LYS A 153 -16.54 -0.32 -7.76
CA LYS A 153 -17.46 -1.41 -7.50
C LYS A 153 -17.81 -2.18 -8.77
N ASP A 154 -18.09 -1.47 -9.86
CA ASP A 154 -18.36 -2.09 -11.17
C ASP A 154 -17.16 -2.91 -11.68
N TYR A 155 -15.95 -2.46 -11.45
CA TYR A 155 -14.73 -3.24 -11.75
C TYR A 155 -14.61 -4.50 -10.89
N ILE A 156 -15.08 -4.47 -9.65
CA ILE A 156 -15.04 -5.61 -8.74
C ILE A 156 -16.19 -6.59 -9.01
N ASP A 157 -17.38 -6.08 -9.34
CA ASP A 157 -18.61 -6.89 -9.48
C ASP A 157 -18.80 -7.47 -10.90
N ASN A 158 -18.13 -6.95 -11.93
CA ASN A 158 -18.28 -7.38 -13.34
C ASN A 158 -17.23 -8.39 -13.81
N ILE A 159 -16.75 -9.20 -12.87
CA ILE A 159 -15.72 -10.20 -13.16
C ILE A 159 -16.15 -11.59 -12.75
#